data_e6813b00f325bbd7eb3de4bc9314bab5
#
_entry.id   e6813b00f325bbd7eb3de4bc9314bab5
#
_cell.length_a   1.000
_cell.length_b   1.000
_cell.length_c   1.000
_cell.angle_alpha   90.00
_cell.angle_beta   90.00
_cell.angle_gamma   90.00
#
_symmetry.space_group_name_H-M   'P 1'
#
loop_
_entity.id
_entity.type
_entity.pdbx_description
1 polymer ?
#
loop_
_entity_poly.entity_id
_entity_poly.type
_entity_poly.pdbx_seq_one_letter_code
_entity_poly.pdbx_strand_id
1 'polypeptide(L)'
;MDFSKIPKIRDEDRESLFGYVHGVSGPVVTACNMAGAAMYELVRVGHSELVGEIIRLEGDMATIQVYEETSGVSVGDPVLRTGKPLSVELGPGIMGAIFDGIQRPLSDINALTKSIYIPRGVNVSALSRDIKWEFTPSKNLRVGSHITGGDIYGVVNENSLIRHKIMLPPRNRGTVTYIAPPGNYDASDVVLELEFEGVKEKFSMVQVWPVRQVRPVTEKLPANHPLLTGQRVLDALFPCVQGGTTAIPGAFGCGKTVISQSLSKYSNSDVIIYVGCGERGNEMSEVLRDFPELTMEVDGKVESIMKRTALVANTSNMPVAAREASIYTGITLSEYFRDMGYHVSMMADSTSRWAEALREISGRLAEMPADSGYPAYLGARLASFYERAGRVKCLGNPEREGSVSIVGAVSPPGGDFSDPVTSATLGIVQVFWGLDKKLAQRKHFPSVNWLISYSKYTRALDEYYDKHFTEFVPLRTKAKEILQEEEDLAEIVQLVGKASLAETDKITLEVAKLIKDDFLQQNGYTPYDRFCPFYKTVGMLSNMIAFYDMARRAVETTAQSDNKITWSIIRENMNEILYRLTSMKFKDPVKDGEAKIKADYAQLFEDMQNAFRSLED
;
A
#
# COMPACT_ATOMS: atom_id res chain seq x y z
N MET A 1 2.14 -12.40 16.99
CA MET A 1 2.71 -13.38 17.93
C MET A 1 2.20 -13.10 19.33
N ASP A 2 1.78 -14.13 20.04
CA ASP A 2 1.38 -13.97 21.45
C ASP A 2 2.62 -14.03 22.33
N PHE A 3 3.11 -12.86 22.75
CA PHE A 3 4.30 -12.75 23.60
C PHE A 3 4.11 -13.37 24.99
N SER A 4 2.86 -13.58 25.44
CA SER A 4 2.57 -14.22 26.73
C SER A 4 2.93 -15.71 26.71
N LYS A 5 2.95 -16.34 25.54
CA LYS A 5 3.30 -17.75 25.34
C LYS A 5 4.79 -17.99 25.15
N ILE A 6 5.60 -16.93 25.03
CA ILE A 6 7.05 -17.06 24.93
C ILE A 6 7.59 -17.43 26.31
N PRO A 7 8.49 -18.46 26.41
CA PRO A 7 9.09 -18.83 27.68
C PRO A 7 9.76 -17.64 28.38
N LYS A 8 9.64 -17.57 29.68
CA LYS A 8 10.22 -16.50 30.50
C LYS A 8 11.50 -16.98 31.19
N ILE A 9 12.39 -16.04 31.48
CA ILE A 9 13.70 -16.31 32.14
C ILE A 9 13.53 -16.95 33.53
N ARG A 10 12.37 -16.77 34.18
CA ARG A 10 12.08 -17.30 35.52
C ARG A 10 11.73 -18.79 35.55
N ASP A 11 11.61 -19.46 34.41
CA ASP A 11 11.33 -20.90 34.35
C ASP A 11 12.60 -21.69 34.69
N GLU A 12 12.71 -22.15 35.91
CA GLU A 12 13.92 -22.83 36.45
C GLU A 12 14.31 -24.10 35.67
N ASP A 13 13.36 -24.76 35.03
CA ASP A 13 13.59 -25.99 34.26
C ASP A 13 14.32 -25.79 32.92
N ARG A 14 14.72 -24.53 32.60
CA ARG A 14 15.24 -24.17 31.27
C ARG A 14 16.64 -23.55 31.26
N GLU A 15 17.43 -23.76 32.30
CA GLU A 15 18.80 -23.22 32.40
C GLU A 15 19.68 -23.55 31.19
N SER A 16 19.49 -24.72 30.56
CA SER A 16 20.21 -25.11 29.35
C SER A 16 19.92 -24.27 28.11
N LEU A 17 18.85 -23.46 28.14
CA LEU A 17 18.46 -22.56 27.06
C LEU A 17 18.99 -21.14 27.24
N PHE A 18 19.72 -20.86 28.33
CA PHE A 18 20.26 -19.55 28.61
C PHE A 18 21.62 -19.34 27.94
N GLY A 19 21.72 -18.19 27.27
CA GLY A 19 22.99 -17.55 26.96
C GLY A 19 23.22 -16.38 27.91
N TYR A 20 24.32 -15.67 27.72
CA TYR A 20 24.69 -14.53 28.56
C TYR A 20 25.17 -13.37 27.69
N VAL A 21 24.81 -12.15 28.07
CA VAL A 21 25.22 -10.95 27.37
C VAL A 21 26.73 -10.81 27.41
N HIS A 22 27.36 -10.70 26.25
CA HIS A 22 28.79 -10.46 26.10
C HIS A 22 29.10 -8.96 25.91
N GLY A 23 28.23 -8.25 25.20
CA GLY A 23 28.39 -6.82 24.98
C GLY A 23 27.10 -6.18 24.49
N VAL A 24 27.00 -4.85 24.67
CA VAL A 24 25.85 -4.05 24.24
C VAL A 24 26.34 -2.87 23.41
N SER A 25 25.79 -2.68 22.22
CA SER A 25 26.10 -1.55 21.34
C SER A 25 24.81 -1.00 20.74
N GLY A 26 24.18 -0.04 21.44
CA GLY A 26 22.89 0.50 21.04
C GLY A 26 21.81 -0.58 20.96
N PRO A 27 21.09 -0.71 19.83
CA PRO A 27 20.05 -1.73 19.67
C PRO A 27 20.61 -3.15 19.49
N VAL A 28 21.93 -3.31 19.40
CA VAL A 28 22.59 -4.59 19.14
C VAL A 28 23.23 -5.14 20.43
N VAL A 29 22.90 -6.37 20.75
CA VAL A 29 23.46 -7.11 21.88
C VAL A 29 24.17 -8.35 21.36
N THR A 30 25.41 -8.59 21.81
CA THR A 30 26.09 -9.86 21.56
C THR A 30 25.95 -10.76 22.77
N ALA A 31 25.70 -12.04 22.54
CA ALA A 31 25.53 -13.03 23.60
C ALA A 31 26.43 -14.24 23.35
N CYS A 32 26.99 -14.78 24.43
CA CYS A 32 27.77 -16.01 24.39
C CYS A 32 26.91 -17.20 24.86
N ASN A 33 27.45 -18.42 24.70
CA ASN A 33 26.77 -19.66 25.05
C ASN A 33 25.44 -19.86 24.28
N MET A 34 25.44 -19.47 23.03
CA MET A 34 24.27 -19.54 22.15
C MET A 34 24.40 -20.65 21.09
N ALA A 35 25.24 -21.66 21.36
CA ALA A 35 25.36 -22.80 20.45
C ALA A 35 24.00 -23.53 20.30
N GLY A 36 23.67 -23.87 19.07
CA GLY A 36 22.38 -24.49 18.75
C GLY A 36 21.23 -23.51 18.51
N ALA A 37 21.45 -22.21 18.66
CA ALA A 37 20.47 -21.19 18.29
C ALA A 37 20.34 -21.09 16.77
N ALA A 38 19.15 -20.71 16.30
CA ALA A 38 18.87 -20.54 14.87
C ALA A 38 18.90 -19.08 14.46
N MET A 39 19.19 -18.83 13.19
CA MET A 39 19.03 -17.50 12.60
C MET A 39 17.57 -17.05 12.69
N TYR A 40 17.39 -15.79 13.03
CA TYR A 40 16.06 -15.17 13.21
C TYR A 40 15.24 -15.75 14.36
N GLU A 41 15.88 -16.49 15.27
CA GLU A 41 15.22 -16.95 16.49
C GLU A 41 14.91 -15.76 17.40
N LEU A 42 13.70 -15.75 17.94
CA LEU A 42 13.28 -14.76 18.93
C LEU A 42 13.89 -15.10 20.29
N VAL A 43 14.42 -14.09 20.98
CA VAL A 43 15.05 -14.27 22.30
C VAL A 43 14.55 -13.21 23.28
N ARG A 44 14.71 -13.47 24.58
CA ARG A 44 14.47 -12.49 25.64
C ARG A 44 15.80 -12.13 26.29
N VAL A 45 16.11 -10.84 26.32
CA VAL A 45 17.42 -10.31 26.74
C VAL A 45 17.29 -9.62 28.09
N GLY A 46 18.17 -9.99 29.02
CA GLY A 46 18.30 -9.35 30.32
C GLY A 46 17.17 -9.68 31.29
N HIS A 47 17.29 -9.15 32.49
CA HIS A 47 16.29 -9.35 33.55
C HIS A 47 14.96 -8.67 33.25
N SER A 48 14.96 -7.65 32.40
CA SER A 48 13.73 -6.98 31.92
C SER A 48 13.03 -7.75 30.80
N GLU A 49 13.58 -8.88 30.36
CA GLU A 49 13.01 -9.74 29.33
C GLU A 49 12.69 -9.01 28.02
N LEU A 50 13.65 -8.21 27.53
CA LEU A 50 13.51 -7.47 26.28
C LEU A 50 13.47 -8.40 25.09
N VAL A 51 12.52 -8.17 24.19
CA VAL A 51 12.37 -9.02 23.01
C VAL A 51 13.41 -8.63 21.96
N GLY A 52 14.08 -9.64 21.41
CA GLY A 52 15.06 -9.47 20.35
C GLY A 52 15.09 -10.64 19.37
N GLU A 53 15.82 -10.46 18.29
CA GLU A 53 15.95 -11.45 17.22
C GLU A 53 17.42 -11.67 16.88
N ILE A 54 17.82 -12.94 16.69
CA ILE A 54 19.19 -13.29 16.30
C ILE A 54 19.37 -12.96 14.82
N ILE A 55 20.38 -12.13 14.51
CA ILE A 55 20.69 -11.69 13.14
C ILE A 55 22.03 -12.18 12.63
N ARG A 56 22.87 -12.72 13.51
CA ARG A 56 24.19 -13.31 13.14
C ARG A 56 24.56 -14.39 14.15
N LEU A 57 25.13 -15.46 13.65
CA LEU A 57 25.69 -16.54 14.46
C LEU A 57 27.14 -16.79 14.07
N GLU A 58 28.05 -16.79 15.06
CA GLU A 58 29.47 -17.10 14.90
C GLU A 58 29.91 -18.03 16.05
N GLY A 59 29.98 -19.33 15.79
CA GLY A 59 30.29 -20.31 16.83
C GLY A 59 29.22 -20.35 17.92
N ASP A 60 29.61 -20.09 19.16
CA ASP A 60 28.69 -19.96 20.29
C ASP A 60 28.20 -18.54 20.55
N MET A 61 28.65 -17.58 19.73
CA MET A 61 28.27 -16.18 19.82
C MET A 61 27.09 -15.88 18.91
N ALA A 62 26.12 -15.16 19.43
CA ALA A 62 24.98 -14.66 18.66
C ALA A 62 24.94 -13.14 18.74
N THR A 63 24.63 -12.51 17.62
CA THR A 63 24.34 -11.08 17.56
C THR A 63 22.84 -10.89 17.48
N ILE A 64 22.30 -10.08 18.39
CA ILE A 64 20.87 -9.92 18.60
C ILE A 64 20.52 -8.45 18.35
N GLN A 65 19.51 -8.21 17.49
CA GLN A 65 18.86 -6.90 17.42
C GLN A 65 17.68 -6.87 18.39
N VAL A 66 17.68 -5.91 19.31
CA VAL A 66 16.66 -5.79 20.35
C VAL A 66 15.59 -4.81 19.90
N TYR A 67 14.32 -5.19 20.03
CA TYR A 67 13.18 -4.38 19.61
C TYR A 67 12.76 -3.30 20.60
N GLU A 68 13.45 -3.25 21.74
CA GLU A 68 13.20 -2.29 22.81
C GLU A 68 14.51 -1.58 23.18
N GLU A 69 14.42 -0.54 23.97
CA GLU A 69 15.60 0.18 24.42
C GLU A 69 16.47 -0.69 25.33
N THR A 70 17.76 -0.75 25.04
CA THR A 70 18.71 -1.63 25.73
C THR A 70 19.36 -1.01 26.96
N SER A 71 19.02 0.21 27.35
CA SER A 71 19.58 0.83 28.56
C SER A 71 19.25 -0.03 29.79
N GLY A 72 20.24 -0.29 30.64
CA GLY A 72 20.10 -1.18 31.79
C GLY A 72 20.44 -2.64 31.54
N VAL A 73 20.72 -3.04 30.29
CA VAL A 73 21.25 -4.37 29.98
C VAL A 73 22.76 -4.36 30.25
N SER A 74 23.22 -5.30 31.06
CA SER A 74 24.61 -5.41 31.49
C SER A 74 25.25 -6.70 30.97
N VAL A 75 26.58 -6.69 30.84
CA VAL A 75 27.35 -7.89 30.54
C VAL A 75 27.10 -8.95 31.62
N GLY A 76 26.83 -10.17 31.19
CA GLY A 76 26.51 -11.28 32.09
C GLY A 76 25.03 -11.47 32.35
N ASP A 77 24.17 -10.56 31.89
CA ASP A 77 22.72 -10.73 32.00
C ASP A 77 22.25 -11.97 31.18
N PRO A 78 21.21 -12.68 31.62
CA PRO A 78 20.75 -13.87 30.92
C PRO A 78 20.05 -13.53 29.61
N VAL A 79 20.20 -14.44 28.62
CA VAL A 79 19.48 -14.39 27.35
C VAL A 79 18.75 -15.72 27.17
N LEU A 80 17.41 -15.69 27.13
CA LEU A 80 16.60 -16.86 26.96
C LEU A 80 16.27 -17.10 25.49
N ARG A 81 16.62 -18.27 24.97
CA ARG A 81 16.24 -18.71 23.62
C ARG A 81 14.82 -19.27 23.65
N THR A 82 13.97 -18.79 22.73
CA THR A 82 12.58 -19.24 22.66
C THR A 82 12.37 -20.40 21.69
N GLY A 83 13.31 -20.66 20.80
CA GLY A 83 13.20 -21.67 19.75
C GLY A 83 12.22 -21.31 18.63
N LYS A 84 11.71 -20.08 18.60
CA LYS A 84 10.70 -19.64 17.63
C LYS A 84 11.12 -18.35 16.94
N PRO A 85 10.82 -18.17 15.63
CA PRO A 85 11.10 -16.91 14.94
C PRO A 85 10.11 -15.80 15.32
N LEU A 86 10.45 -14.55 14.99
CA LEU A 86 9.52 -13.44 15.11
C LEU A 86 8.30 -13.70 14.23
N SER A 87 7.14 -13.72 14.84
CA SER A 87 5.88 -14.08 14.19
C SER A 87 4.78 -13.12 14.58
N VAL A 88 3.70 -13.11 13.80
CA VAL A 88 2.51 -12.32 14.08
C VAL A 88 1.31 -13.23 14.32
N GLU A 89 0.37 -12.74 15.11
CA GLU A 89 -0.94 -13.38 15.27
C GLU A 89 -1.86 -12.95 14.14
N LEU A 90 -2.50 -13.92 13.50
CA LEU A 90 -3.41 -13.72 12.39
C LEU A 90 -4.78 -14.27 12.77
N GLY A 91 -5.76 -13.40 12.90
CA GLY A 91 -7.11 -13.77 13.30
C GLY A 91 -8.03 -12.57 13.44
N PRO A 92 -9.26 -12.78 13.92
CA PRO A 92 -10.19 -11.66 14.14
C PRO A 92 -9.63 -10.66 15.16
N GLY A 93 -9.82 -9.37 14.88
CA GLY A 93 -9.31 -8.28 15.70
C GLY A 93 -8.22 -7.45 15.05
N ILE A 94 -7.74 -7.84 13.86
CA ILE A 94 -6.73 -7.08 13.10
C ILE A 94 -7.33 -5.80 12.53
N MET A 95 -8.54 -5.89 11.97
CA MET A 95 -9.17 -4.72 11.34
C MET A 95 -9.54 -3.68 12.39
N GLY A 96 -9.18 -2.45 12.09
CA GLY A 96 -9.37 -1.32 13.00
C GLY A 96 -8.31 -1.21 14.09
N ALA A 97 -7.36 -2.13 14.17
CA ALA A 97 -6.29 -2.11 15.16
C ALA A 97 -5.12 -1.24 14.72
N ILE A 98 -4.40 -0.74 15.72
CA ILE A 98 -3.14 0.00 15.54
C ILE A 98 -2.06 -0.77 16.28
N PHE A 99 -1.09 -1.29 15.52
CA PHE A 99 0.02 -2.07 16.05
C PHE A 99 1.33 -1.27 15.95
N ASP A 100 2.33 -1.66 16.73
CA ASP A 100 3.70 -1.22 16.51
C ASP A 100 4.43 -2.15 15.51
N GLY A 101 5.73 -1.94 15.31
CA GLY A 101 6.51 -2.70 14.33
C GLY A 101 6.59 -4.20 14.56
N ILE A 102 6.33 -4.68 15.76
CA ILE A 102 6.32 -6.11 16.12
C ILE A 102 4.93 -6.61 16.54
N GLN A 103 3.90 -5.93 16.08
CA GLN A 103 2.48 -6.24 16.34
C GLN A 103 2.06 -6.11 17.81
N ARG A 104 2.65 -5.21 18.58
CA ARG A 104 2.09 -4.89 19.90
C ARG A 104 0.90 -3.95 19.73
N PRO A 105 -0.26 -4.22 20.38
CA PRO A 105 -1.46 -3.38 20.21
C PRO A 105 -1.31 -2.08 20.98
N LEU A 106 -1.14 -0.96 20.27
CA LEU A 106 -0.84 0.34 20.90
C LEU A 106 -2.00 0.89 21.73
N SER A 107 -3.23 0.73 21.27
CA SER A 107 -4.41 1.19 21.99
C SER A 107 -4.62 0.43 23.31
N ASP A 108 -4.43 -0.87 23.30
CA ASP A 108 -4.60 -1.72 24.49
C ASP A 108 -3.48 -1.46 25.51
N ILE A 109 -2.25 -1.25 25.04
CA ILE A 109 -1.12 -0.92 25.91
C ILE A 109 -1.33 0.45 26.56
N ASN A 110 -1.80 1.45 25.82
CA ASN A 110 -2.10 2.77 26.35
C ASN A 110 -3.21 2.71 27.42
N ALA A 111 -4.26 1.92 27.19
CA ALA A 111 -5.33 1.72 28.15
C ALA A 111 -4.85 1.04 29.43
N LEU A 112 -3.92 0.07 29.32
CA LEU A 112 -3.40 -0.70 30.44
C LEU A 112 -2.37 0.08 31.27
N THR A 113 -1.46 0.80 30.62
CA THR A 113 -0.33 1.48 31.27
C THR A 113 -0.58 2.96 31.53
N LYS A 114 -1.58 3.55 30.89
CA LYS A 114 -1.90 5.00 30.92
C LYS A 114 -0.71 5.89 30.53
N SER A 115 0.22 5.32 29.75
CA SER A 115 1.41 6.00 29.23
C SER A 115 1.34 6.13 27.72
N ILE A 116 1.86 7.25 27.20
CA ILE A 116 2.05 7.45 25.75
C ILE A 116 3.24 6.66 25.22
N TYR A 117 4.11 6.17 26.11
CA TYR A 117 5.28 5.35 25.76
C TYR A 117 5.00 3.89 26.08
N ILE A 118 5.58 2.97 25.30
CA ILE A 118 5.51 1.54 25.57
C ILE A 118 6.56 1.21 26.63
N PRO A 119 6.16 0.77 27.84
CA PRO A 119 7.10 0.33 28.87
C PRO A 119 7.85 -0.92 28.41
N ARG A 120 9.07 -1.11 28.94
CA ARG A 120 9.87 -2.30 28.64
C ARG A 120 9.22 -3.56 29.18
N GLY A 121 9.36 -4.65 28.39
CA GLY A 121 8.89 -5.96 28.80
C GLY A 121 7.39 -6.11 28.88
N VAL A 122 6.62 -5.19 28.31
CA VAL A 122 5.15 -5.28 28.27
C VAL A 122 4.76 -6.54 27.49
N ASN A 123 3.92 -7.35 28.11
CA ASN A 123 3.49 -8.64 27.60
C ASN A 123 1.96 -8.65 27.43
N VAL A 124 1.49 -8.15 26.30
CA VAL A 124 0.07 -8.09 25.93
C VAL A 124 -0.11 -8.88 24.63
N SER A 125 -1.17 -9.69 24.55
CA SER A 125 -1.51 -10.42 23.33
C SER A 125 -1.79 -9.43 22.20
N ALA A 126 -1.28 -9.71 21.01
CA ALA A 126 -1.48 -8.88 19.82
C ALA A 126 -2.95 -8.73 19.48
N LEU A 127 -3.72 -9.83 19.54
CA LEU A 127 -5.16 -9.83 19.37
C LEU A 127 -5.83 -10.05 20.73
N SER A 128 -6.88 -9.29 21.02
CA SER A 128 -7.60 -9.37 22.29
C SER A 128 -8.19 -10.76 22.52
N ARG A 129 -8.05 -11.26 23.76
CA ARG A 129 -8.69 -12.51 24.21
C ARG A 129 -10.03 -12.28 24.88
N ASP A 130 -10.39 -11.02 25.15
CA ASP A 130 -11.61 -10.65 25.85
C ASP A 130 -12.83 -10.51 24.92
N ILE A 131 -12.60 -10.26 23.65
CA ILE A 131 -13.64 -10.08 22.64
C ILE A 131 -14.09 -11.44 22.14
N LYS A 132 -15.41 -11.65 22.14
CA LYS A 132 -16.02 -12.85 21.57
C LYS A 132 -16.54 -12.58 20.18
N TRP A 133 -16.20 -13.45 19.24
CA TRP A 133 -16.57 -13.36 17.85
C TRP A 133 -17.61 -14.42 17.50
N GLU A 134 -18.60 -14.04 16.71
CA GLU A 134 -19.62 -14.97 16.23
C GLU A 134 -19.02 -15.84 15.10
N PHE A 135 -18.73 -17.10 15.46
CA PHE A 135 -18.16 -18.07 14.55
C PHE A 135 -19.27 -18.91 13.91
N THR A 136 -19.23 -19.05 12.60
CA THR A 136 -20.11 -19.92 11.84
C THR A 136 -19.26 -20.93 11.07
N PRO A 137 -19.35 -22.23 11.37
CA PRO A 137 -18.58 -23.24 10.64
C PRO A 137 -19.04 -23.34 9.19
N SER A 138 -18.14 -23.80 8.32
CA SER A 138 -18.46 -24.07 6.92
C SER A 138 -19.54 -25.14 6.80
N LYS A 139 -20.54 -24.91 5.95
CA LYS A 139 -21.65 -25.85 5.73
C LYS A 139 -21.22 -27.19 5.14
N ASN A 140 -20.11 -27.21 4.42
CA ASN A 140 -19.59 -28.40 3.75
C ASN A 140 -18.66 -29.23 4.62
N LEU A 141 -18.39 -28.80 5.85
CA LEU A 141 -17.44 -29.43 6.75
C LEU A 141 -18.15 -30.19 7.86
N ARG A 142 -17.77 -31.45 8.04
CA ARG A 142 -18.33 -32.36 9.06
C ARG A 142 -17.19 -33.09 9.76
N VAL A 143 -17.47 -33.65 10.92
CA VAL A 143 -16.57 -34.61 11.56
C VAL A 143 -16.34 -35.77 10.59
N GLY A 144 -15.08 -36.11 10.36
CA GLY A 144 -14.67 -37.08 9.36
C GLY A 144 -14.23 -36.51 8.02
N SER A 145 -14.49 -35.22 7.76
CA SER A 145 -13.99 -34.54 6.56
C SER A 145 -12.47 -34.38 6.63
N HIS A 146 -11.82 -34.50 5.47
CA HIS A 146 -10.37 -34.30 5.37
C HIS A 146 -10.10 -32.90 4.82
N ILE A 147 -9.27 -32.12 5.52
CA ILE A 147 -8.91 -30.77 5.12
C ILE A 147 -7.39 -30.56 5.10
N THR A 148 -6.96 -29.61 4.29
CA THR A 148 -5.56 -29.26 4.10
C THR A 148 -5.33 -27.78 4.36
N GLY A 149 -4.07 -27.38 4.47
CA GLY A 149 -3.70 -25.99 4.73
C GLY A 149 -4.34 -25.00 3.77
N GLY A 150 -4.82 -23.91 4.31
CA GLY A 150 -5.50 -22.88 3.56
C GLY A 150 -7.00 -23.09 3.38
N ASP A 151 -7.54 -24.26 3.71
CA ASP A 151 -8.97 -24.52 3.62
C ASP A 151 -9.74 -23.63 4.61
N ILE A 152 -10.79 -22.99 4.13
CA ILE A 152 -11.68 -22.18 4.95
C ILE A 152 -12.65 -23.09 5.67
N TYR A 153 -12.60 -23.12 7.01
CA TYR A 153 -13.48 -23.96 7.81
C TYR A 153 -14.54 -23.18 8.60
N GLY A 154 -14.49 -21.87 8.56
CA GLY A 154 -15.48 -21.04 9.24
C GLY A 154 -15.40 -19.59 8.84
N VAL A 155 -16.35 -18.80 9.31
CA VAL A 155 -16.46 -17.38 9.01
C VAL A 155 -16.83 -16.62 10.28
N VAL A 156 -16.22 -15.46 10.48
CA VAL A 156 -16.59 -14.48 11.50
C VAL A 156 -16.95 -13.17 10.80
N ASN A 157 -18.11 -12.61 11.11
CA ASN A 157 -18.45 -11.26 10.69
C ASN A 157 -17.77 -10.27 11.64
N GLU A 158 -16.53 -9.91 11.33
CA GLU A 158 -15.70 -9.04 12.17
C GLU A 158 -16.31 -7.65 12.29
N ASN A 159 -16.78 -7.12 11.16
CA ASN A 159 -17.53 -5.86 11.11
C ASN A 159 -18.39 -5.82 9.83
N SER A 160 -19.04 -4.68 9.58
CA SER A 160 -19.94 -4.52 8.42
C SER A 160 -19.24 -4.62 7.05
N LEU A 161 -17.93 -4.41 7.00
CA LEU A 161 -17.15 -4.44 5.74
C LEU A 161 -16.36 -5.72 5.54
N ILE A 162 -15.92 -6.37 6.62
CA ILE A 162 -15.01 -7.51 6.57
C ILE A 162 -15.68 -8.77 7.09
N ARG A 163 -15.76 -9.74 6.22
CA ARG A 163 -16.14 -11.09 6.53
C ARG A 163 -14.87 -11.92 6.69
N HIS A 164 -14.46 -12.12 7.94
CA HIS A 164 -13.21 -12.79 8.28
C HIS A 164 -13.35 -14.29 8.07
N LYS A 165 -12.61 -14.83 7.10
CA LYS A 165 -12.65 -16.26 6.78
C LYS A 165 -11.58 -16.96 7.59
N ILE A 166 -12.00 -17.91 8.43
CA ILE A 166 -11.10 -18.66 9.28
C ILE A 166 -10.52 -19.82 8.49
N MET A 167 -9.21 -19.82 8.33
CA MET A 167 -8.48 -20.78 7.51
C MET A 167 -7.61 -21.70 8.36
N LEU A 168 -7.43 -22.92 7.89
CA LEU A 168 -6.43 -23.82 8.46
C LEU A 168 -5.04 -23.28 8.15
N PRO A 169 -4.10 -23.23 9.13
CA PRO A 169 -2.73 -22.79 8.86
C PRO A 169 -2.09 -23.57 7.70
N PRO A 170 -1.29 -22.94 6.85
CA PRO A 170 -0.85 -23.52 5.57
C PRO A 170 -0.11 -24.85 5.65
N ARG A 171 0.54 -25.15 6.78
CA ARG A 171 1.35 -26.37 6.95
C ARG A 171 0.60 -27.51 7.61
N ASN A 172 -0.68 -27.33 7.94
CA ASN A 172 -1.47 -28.33 8.65
C ASN A 172 -2.39 -29.08 7.70
N ARG A 173 -2.72 -30.30 8.10
CA ARG A 173 -3.67 -31.16 7.39
C ARG A 173 -4.21 -32.22 8.36
N GLY A 174 -5.30 -32.83 8.02
CA GLY A 174 -5.85 -33.93 8.82
C GLY A 174 -7.32 -34.15 8.62
N THR A 175 -7.84 -35.11 9.37
CA THR A 175 -9.27 -35.43 9.42
C THR A 175 -9.92 -34.69 10.57
N VAL A 176 -11.04 -34.04 10.33
CA VAL A 176 -11.79 -33.30 11.35
C VAL A 176 -12.35 -34.26 12.39
N THR A 177 -11.94 -34.11 13.64
CA THR A 177 -12.49 -34.85 14.79
C THR A 177 -13.42 -33.99 15.64
N TYR A 178 -13.31 -32.68 15.54
CA TYR A 178 -14.19 -31.72 16.18
C TYR A 178 -14.25 -30.43 15.38
N ILE A 179 -15.45 -29.90 15.24
CA ILE A 179 -15.68 -28.54 14.73
C ILE A 179 -16.73 -27.86 15.63
N ALA A 180 -16.43 -26.64 16.05
CA ALA A 180 -17.31 -25.91 16.95
C ALA A 180 -18.66 -25.58 16.29
N PRO A 181 -19.78 -25.74 17.00
CA PRO A 181 -21.07 -25.30 16.50
C PRO A 181 -21.13 -23.77 16.38
N PRO A 182 -22.09 -23.21 15.61
CA PRO A 182 -22.28 -21.77 15.57
C PRO A 182 -22.43 -21.19 16.98
N GLY A 183 -21.70 -20.12 17.27
CA GLY A 183 -21.73 -19.48 18.58
C GLY A 183 -20.64 -18.43 18.74
N ASN A 184 -20.54 -17.90 19.95
CA ASN A 184 -19.58 -16.87 20.28
C ASN A 184 -18.33 -17.51 20.93
N TYR A 185 -17.17 -17.25 20.34
CA TYR A 185 -15.89 -17.77 20.80
C TYR A 185 -14.87 -16.64 20.85
N ASP A 186 -13.95 -16.73 21.81
CA ASP A 186 -12.81 -15.81 21.83
C ASP A 186 -11.64 -16.36 21.01
N ALA A 187 -10.58 -15.60 20.91
CA ALA A 187 -9.42 -15.95 20.09
C ALA A 187 -8.63 -17.16 20.61
N SER A 188 -8.82 -17.55 21.86
CA SER A 188 -8.14 -18.72 22.49
C SER A 188 -8.99 -19.99 22.52
N ASP A 189 -10.29 -19.90 22.27
CA ASP A 189 -11.19 -21.05 22.27
C ASP A 189 -10.88 -22.00 21.12
N VAL A 190 -10.93 -23.30 21.40
CA VAL A 190 -10.74 -24.33 20.38
C VAL A 190 -12.01 -24.42 19.53
N VAL A 191 -11.85 -24.20 18.22
CA VAL A 191 -12.95 -24.28 17.24
C VAL A 191 -12.80 -25.43 16.25
N LEU A 192 -11.63 -26.05 16.21
CA LEU A 192 -11.33 -27.16 15.30
C LEU A 192 -10.34 -28.11 15.95
N GLU A 193 -10.52 -29.42 15.74
CA GLU A 193 -9.54 -30.45 16.07
C GLU A 193 -9.36 -31.35 14.88
N LEU A 194 -8.09 -31.58 14.52
CA LEU A 194 -7.72 -32.49 13.42
C LEU A 194 -6.89 -33.64 13.97
N GLU A 195 -7.02 -34.79 13.31
CA GLU A 195 -6.17 -35.97 13.54
C GLU A 195 -5.39 -36.28 12.26
N PHE A 196 -4.06 -36.37 12.40
CA PHE A 196 -3.18 -36.77 11.32
C PHE A 196 -2.10 -37.71 11.87
N GLU A 197 -1.99 -38.89 11.25
CA GLU A 197 -1.03 -39.95 11.66
C GLU A 197 -1.11 -40.30 13.16
N GLY A 198 -2.31 -40.34 13.72
CA GLY A 198 -2.57 -40.68 15.12
C GLY A 198 -2.34 -39.52 16.10
N VAL A 199 -1.93 -38.34 15.63
CA VAL A 199 -1.72 -37.18 16.47
C VAL A 199 -2.90 -36.18 16.30
N LYS A 200 -3.50 -35.80 17.42
CA LYS A 200 -4.57 -34.81 17.45
C LYS A 200 -4.01 -33.42 17.71
N GLU A 201 -4.42 -32.45 16.92
CA GLU A 201 -4.03 -31.06 17.07
C GLU A 201 -5.26 -30.15 17.13
N LYS A 202 -5.27 -29.24 18.06
CA LYS A 202 -6.37 -28.31 18.30
C LYS A 202 -6.03 -26.94 17.71
N PHE A 203 -7.03 -26.31 17.13
CA PHE A 203 -6.89 -25.00 16.48
C PHE A 203 -7.89 -24.02 17.04
N SER A 204 -7.44 -22.79 17.27
CA SER A 204 -8.29 -21.63 17.54
C SER A 204 -8.50 -20.82 16.26
N MET A 205 -9.24 -19.72 16.35
CA MET A 205 -9.42 -18.81 15.22
C MET A 205 -8.16 -18.00 14.89
N VAL A 206 -7.14 -18.05 15.74
CA VAL A 206 -5.87 -17.34 15.58
C VAL A 206 -4.79 -18.31 15.14
N GLN A 207 -4.05 -17.94 14.11
CA GLN A 207 -2.85 -18.64 13.69
C GLN A 207 -1.62 -17.74 13.81
N VAL A 208 -0.45 -18.35 13.93
CA VAL A 208 0.83 -17.64 14.05
C VAL A 208 1.66 -17.89 12.79
N TRP A 209 2.24 -16.84 12.23
CA TRP A 209 3.07 -16.95 11.04
C TRP A 209 4.35 -16.11 11.15
N PRO A 210 5.52 -16.66 10.77
CA PRO A 210 6.77 -15.92 10.78
C PRO A 210 6.76 -14.78 9.75
N VAL A 211 7.10 -13.56 10.17
CA VAL A 211 6.99 -12.37 9.31
C VAL A 211 7.95 -12.37 8.13
N ARG A 212 9.08 -13.05 8.25
CA ARG A 212 10.10 -13.11 7.20
C ARG A 212 9.86 -14.20 6.18
N GLN A 213 8.86 -15.05 6.38
CA GLN A 213 8.48 -16.12 5.46
C GLN A 213 7.28 -15.72 4.63
N VAL A 214 7.39 -15.92 3.32
CA VAL A 214 6.27 -15.71 2.39
C VAL A 214 5.19 -16.76 2.67
N ARG A 215 3.94 -16.33 2.75
CA ARG A 215 2.82 -17.27 2.88
C ARG A 215 2.61 -18.01 1.56
N PRO A 216 2.46 -19.35 1.61
CA PRO A 216 2.36 -20.14 0.37
C PRO A 216 1.05 -19.88 -0.37
N VAL A 217 1.14 -19.99 -1.69
CA VAL A 217 0.02 -19.86 -2.62
C VAL A 217 0.05 -21.03 -3.59
N THR A 218 -1.08 -21.30 -4.25
CA THR A 218 -1.12 -22.36 -5.27
C THR A 218 -0.31 -21.95 -6.50
N GLU A 219 -0.55 -20.73 -7.01
CA GLU A 219 0.22 -20.17 -8.13
C GLU A 219 0.10 -18.65 -8.16
N LYS A 220 1.06 -17.99 -8.78
CA LYS A 220 0.97 -16.57 -9.09
C LYS A 220 0.23 -16.39 -10.41
N LEU A 221 -0.70 -15.45 -10.44
CA LEU A 221 -1.50 -15.12 -11.60
C LEU A 221 -0.99 -13.84 -12.28
N PRO A 222 -1.24 -13.66 -13.60
CA PRO A 222 -0.92 -12.41 -14.26
C PRO A 222 -1.75 -11.26 -13.70
N ALA A 223 -1.12 -10.11 -13.53
CA ALA A 223 -1.77 -8.89 -13.04
C ALA A 223 -2.42 -8.18 -14.24
N ASN A 224 -3.73 -8.26 -14.37
CA ASN A 224 -4.48 -7.75 -15.52
C ASN A 224 -5.71 -6.93 -15.15
N HIS A 225 -5.88 -6.57 -13.87
CA HIS A 225 -6.94 -5.70 -13.38
C HIS A 225 -6.36 -4.42 -12.82
N PRO A 226 -6.90 -3.24 -13.17
CA PRO A 226 -6.35 -1.99 -12.64
C PRO A 226 -6.66 -1.81 -11.17
N LEU A 227 -5.70 -1.25 -10.45
CA LEU A 227 -5.90 -0.71 -9.11
C LEU A 227 -6.35 0.75 -9.29
N LEU A 228 -7.63 1.01 -9.14
CA LEU A 228 -8.19 2.34 -9.33
C LEU A 228 -8.06 3.17 -8.06
N THR A 229 -7.49 4.36 -8.21
CA THR A 229 -7.20 5.27 -7.09
C THR A 229 -8.23 6.39 -6.95
N GLY A 230 -8.99 6.66 -8.01
CA GLY A 230 -9.86 7.82 -8.09
C GLY A 230 -9.14 9.11 -8.47
N GLN A 231 -7.84 9.06 -8.71
CA GLN A 231 -7.04 10.19 -9.16
C GLN A 231 -6.77 10.06 -10.66
N ARG A 232 -7.24 11.04 -11.45
CA ARG A 232 -7.16 10.96 -12.92
C ARG A 232 -5.76 10.80 -13.46
N VAL A 233 -4.79 11.51 -12.89
CA VAL A 233 -3.39 11.42 -13.34
C VAL A 233 -2.83 10.01 -13.17
N LEU A 234 -3.17 9.35 -12.09
CA LEU A 234 -2.69 8.00 -11.81
C LEU A 234 -3.43 6.96 -12.65
N ASP A 235 -4.76 7.01 -12.64
CA ASP A 235 -5.58 5.99 -13.30
C ASP A 235 -5.48 6.06 -14.83
N ALA A 236 -5.35 7.26 -15.38
CA ALA A 236 -5.30 7.48 -16.82
C ALA A 236 -3.89 7.31 -17.41
N LEU A 237 -2.88 7.94 -16.81
CA LEU A 237 -1.55 8.02 -17.42
C LEU A 237 -0.58 6.98 -16.88
N PHE A 238 -0.66 6.65 -15.58
CA PHE A 238 0.31 5.78 -14.91
C PHE A 238 -0.37 4.72 -14.06
N PRO A 239 -1.17 3.83 -14.69
CA PRO A 239 -1.99 2.89 -13.93
C PRO A 239 -1.15 1.85 -13.19
N CYS A 240 -1.60 1.49 -11.99
CA CYS A 240 -1.14 0.33 -11.28
C CYS A 240 -2.15 -0.80 -11.46
N VAL A 241 -1.74 -2.02 -11.20
CA VAL A 241 -2.61 -3.20 -11.22
C VAL A 241 -2.83 -3.72 -9.81
N GLN A 242 -3.92 -4.45 -9.60
CA GLN A 242 -4.10 -5.24 -8.38
C GLN A 242 -3.01 -6.32 -8.33
N GLY A 243 -2.21 -6.29 -7.29
CA GLY A 243 -1.02 -7.13 -7.18
C GLY A 243 0.25 -6.49 -7.72
N GLY A 244 0.21 -5.21 -8.06
CA GLY A 244 1.35 -4.47 -8.58
C GLY A 244 2.22 -3.81 -7.52
N THR A 245 3.36 -3.30 -7.98
CA THR A 245 4.31 -2.57 -7.14
C THR A 245 4.47 -1.15 -7.63
N THR A 246 4.39 -0.19 -6.73
CA THR A 246 4.47 1.24 -7.03
C THR A 246 5.41 1.93 -6.06
N ALA A 247 6.21 2.86 -6.56
CA ALA A 247 6.99 3.77 -5.73
C ALA A 247 6.45 5.19 -5.87
N ILE A 248 6.35 5.89 -4.74
CA ILE A 248 6.01 7.32 -4.69
C ILE A 248 7.20 8.06 -4.07
N PRO A 249 8.21 8.45 -4.86
CA PRO A 249 9.28 9.27 -4.35
C PRO A 249 8.86 10.74 -4.34
N GLY A 250 9.15 11.42 -3.24
CA GLY A 250 8.83 12.84 -3.11
C GLY A 250 9.22 13.40 -1.76
N ALA A 251 9.53 14.68 -1.74
CA ALA A 251 9.81 15.41 -0.52
C ALA A 251 8.54 15.61 0.32
N PHE A 252 8.70 15.91 1.59
CA PHE A 252 7.61 16.30 2.46
C PHE A 252 6.86 17.51 1.87
N GLY A 253 5.53 17.48 1.95
CA GLY A 253 4.68 18.55 1.44
C GLY A 253 4.32 18.47 -0.05
N CYS A 254 4.75 17.40 -0.75
CA CYS A 254 4.41 17.20 -2.16
C CYS A 254 3.07 16.46 -2.39
N GLY A 255 2.27 16.26 -1.34
CA GLY A 255 0.96 15.62 -1.47
C GLY A 255 0.98 14.10 -1.36
N LYS A 256 2.05 13.51 -0.85
CA LYS A 256 2.17 12.07 -0.61
C LYS A 256 1.05 11.55 0.30
N THR A 257 0.74 12.27 1.36
CA THR A 257 -0.34 11.93 2.29
C THR A 257 -1.71 11.93 1.61
N VAL A 258 -1.96 12.87 0.71
CA VAL A 258 -3.23 12.96 -0.03
C VAL A 258 -3.43 11.72 -0.91
N ILE A 259 -2.38 11.27 -1.59
CA ILE A 259 -2.44 10.06 -2.41
C ILE A 259 -2.69 8.83 -1.54
N SER A 260 -2.02 8.72 -0.40
CA SER A 260 -2.21 7.62 0.56
C SER A 260 -3.64 7.58 1.10
N GLN A 261 -4.21 8.72 1.45
CA GLN A 261 -5.61 8.82 1.90
C GLN A 261 -6.58 8.47 0.78
N SER A 262 -6.34 8.92 -0.44
CA SER A 262 -7.18 8.59 -1.59
C SER A 262 -7.19 7.09 -1.88
N LEU A 263 -6.04 6.44 -1.82
CA LEU A 263 -5.94 4.99 -1.95
C LEU A 263 -6.71 4.27 -0.85
N SER A 264 -6.60 4.74 0.38
CA SER A 264 -7.29 4.13 1.54
C SER A 264 -8.80 4.29 1.46
N LYS A 265 -9.28 5.44 0.99
CA LYS A 265 -10.70 5.77 1.00
C LYS A 265 -11.43 5.31 -0.26
N TYR A 266 -10.83 5.45 -1.43
CA TYR A 266 -11.51 5.33 -2.73
C TYR A 266 -11.00 4.20 -3.61
N SER A 267 -9.87 3.57 -3.29
CA SER A 267 -9.37 2.47 -4.12
C SER A 267 -10.36 1.30 -4.15
N ASN A 268 -10.29 0.53 -5.22
CA ASN A 268 -11.06 -0.71 -5.34
C ASN A 268 -10.44 -1.88 -4.57
N SER A 269 -9.64 -1.58 -3.55
CA SER A 269 -9.11 -2.58 -2.62
C SER A 269 -10.13 -2.92 -1.55
N ASP A 270 -10.17 -4.18 -1.15
CA ASP A 270 -11.06 -4.65 -0.08
C ASP A 270 -10.49 -4.35 1.30
N VAL A 271 -9.17 -4.42 1.45
CA VAL A 271 -8.44 -4.24 2.70
C VAL A 271 -7.25 -3.33 2.49
N ILE A 272 -7.01 -2.46 3.45
CA ILE A 272 -5.86 -1.55 3.46
C ILE A 272 -4.98 -1.85 4.67
N ILE A 273 -3.69 -2.05 4.42
CA ILE A 273 -2.68 -2.14 5.47
C ILE A 273 -1.74 -0.95 5.32
N TYR A 274 -1.75 -0.07 6.28
CA TYR A 274 -0.87 1.12 6.27
C TYR A 274 0.27 0.92 7.26
N VAL A 275 1.50 1.01 6.78
CA VAL A 275 2.70 0.91 7.60
C VAL A 275 3.39 2.27 7.63
N GLY A 276 3.38 2.91 8.79
CA GLY A 276 4.15 4.11 9.06
C GLY A 276 5.51 3.70 9.63
N CYS A 277 6.54 3.73 8.80
CA CYS A 277 7.88 3.31 9.18
C CYS A 277 8.79 4.51 9.38
N GLY A 278 9.12 4.81 10.64
CA GLY A 278 10.08 5.83 11.01
C GLY A 278 9.68 7.26 10.68
N GLU A 279 8.40 7.53 10.46
CA GLU A 279 7.91 8.89 10.24
C GLU A 279 8.07 9.74 11.49
N ARG A 280 8.13 11.05 11.28
CA ARG A 280 8.13 12.01 12.37
C ARG A 280 6.84 11.87 13.16
N GLY A 281 6.91 12.07 14.48
CA GLY A 281 5.77 11.92 15.36
C GLY A 281 4.55 12.75 14.95
N ASN A 282 4.75 13.96 14.41
CA ASN A 282 3.67 14.83 13.94
C ASN A 282 2.99 14.31 12.68
N GLU A 283 3.72 13.75 11.72
CA GLU A 283 3.16 13.13 10.50
C GLU A 283 2.33 11.90 10.85
N MET A 284 2.85 11.05 11.72
CA MET A 284 2.16 9.87 12.18
C MET A 284 0.92 10.21 13.00
N SER A 285 0.98 11.28 13.81
CA SER A 285 -0.17 11.79 14.55
C SER A 285 -1.29 12.25 13.63
N GLU A 286 -0.97 12.87 12.50
CA GLU A 286 -1.97 13.23 11.48
C GLU A 286 -2.67 12.00 10.91
N VAL A 287 -1.91 10.97 10.55
CA VAL A 287 -2.47 9.71 10.03
C VAL A 287 -3.37 9.05 11.07
N LEU A 288 -2.91 8.94 12.31
CA LEU A 288 -3.67 8.32 13.39
C LEU A 288 -4.93 9.09 13.76
N ARG A 289 -4.93 10.40 13.57
CA ARG A 289 -6.10 11.26 13.80
C ARG A 289 -7.07 11.22 12.61
N ASP A 290 -6.56 11.31 11.39
CA ASP A 290 -7.37 11.50 10.19
C ASP A 290 -8.01 10.20 9.70
N PHE A 291 -7.32 9.07 9.76
CA PHE A 291 -7.85 7.79 9.27
C PHE A 291 -9.14 7.34 9.99
N PRO A 292 -9.25 7.43 11.33
CA PRO A 292 -10.51 7.07 11.99
C PRO A 292 -11.68 7.96 11.60
N GLU A 293 -11.43 9.21 11.19
CA GLU A 293 -12.46 10.15 10.77
C GLU A 293 -12.86 10.01 9.31
N LEU A 294 -12.02 9.36 8.47
CA LEU A 294 -12.33 9.12 7.08
C LEU A 294 -13.47 8.11 6.98
N THR A 295 -14.40 8.39 6.09
CA THR A 295 -15.56 7.55 5.87
C THR A 295 -15.68 7.19 4.39
N MET A 296 -16.28 6.04 4.14
CA MET A 296 -16.64 5.58 2.80
C MET A 296 -18.12 5.25 2.76
N GLU A 297 -18.72 5.32 1.59
CA GLU A 297 -20.11 4.97 1.39
C GLU A 297 -20.21 3.55 0.81
N VAL A 298 -20.92 2.67 1.53
CA VAL A 298 -21.16 1.29 1.12
C VAL A 298 -22.65 1.02 1.25
N ASP A 299 -23.31 0.64 0.15
CA ASP A 299 -24.73 0.32 0.10
C ASP A 299 -25.64 1.42 0.71
N GLY A 300 -25.27 2.69 0.47
CA GLY A 300 -26.01 3.84 0.99
C GLY A 300 -25.75 4.18 2.45
N LYS A 301 -24.86 3.44 3.13
CA LYS A 301 -24.46 3.70 4.51
C LYS A 301 -23.06 4.28 4.57
N VAL A 302 -22.86 5.23 5.48
CA VAL A 302 -21.54 5.80 5.75
C VAL A 302 -20.82 4.92 6.77
N GLU A 303 -19.67 4.36 6.38
CA GLU A 303 -18.86 3.50 7.22
C GLU A 303 -17.45 4.08 7.40
N SER A 304 -16.85 3.90 8.58
CA SER A 304 -15.46 4.30 8.79
C SER A 304 -14.51 3.42 7.98
N ILE A 305 -13.50 4.00 7.34
CA ILE A 305 -12.48 3.23 6.60
C ILE A 305 -11.65 2.35 7.53
N MET A 306 -11.58 2.66 8.83
CA MET A 306 -10.89 1.82 9.82
C MET A 306 -11.46 0.41 9.91
N LYS A 307 -12.71 0.20 9.51
CA LYS A 307 -13.32 -1.13 9.47
C LYS A 307 -12.64 -2.06 8.46
N ARG A 308 -11.97 -1.51 7.44
CA ARG A 308 -11.20 -2.29 6.46
C ARG A 308 -9.70 -2.01 6.50
N THR A 309 -9.24 -1.31 7.52
CA THR A 309 -7.85 -0.84 7.63
C THR A 309 -7.20 -1.35 8.91
N ALA A 310 -5.94 -1.76 8.80
CA ALA A 310 -5.07 -1.96 9.95
C ALA A 310 -3.86 -1.05 9.81
N LEU A 311 -3.42 -0.46 10.91
CA LEU A 311 -2.28 0.44 10.95
C LEU A 311 -1.12 -0.23 11.69
N VAL A 312 0.07 -0.14 11.12
CA VAL A 312 1.33 -0.50 11.79
C VAL A 312 2.12 0.79 11.93
N ALA A 313 2.26 1.26 13.16
CA ALA A 313 2.87 2.55 13.45
C ALA A 313 4.19 2.36 14.21
N ASN A 314 5.30 2.66 13.56
CA ASN A 314 6.61 2.66 14.18
C ASN A 314 7.28 4.00 13.91
N THR A 315 7.15 4.94 14.86
CA THR A 315 7.67 6.30 14.73
C THR A 315 9.18 6.34 14.86
N SER A 316 9.80 7.47 14.50
CA SER A 316 11.24 7.69 14.63
C SER A 316 11.76 7.61 16.08
N ASN A 317 10.88 7.77 17.07
CA ASN A 317 11.21 7.67 18.49
C ASN A 317 11.24 6.23 19.01
N MET A 318 10.68 5.29 18.26
CA MET A 318 10.64 3.88 18.64
C MET A 318 11.95 3.18 18.26
N PRO A 319 12.23 2.01 18.85
CA PRO A 319 13.48 1.29 18.60
C PRO A 319 13.73 0.97 17.14
N VAL A 320 14.99 1.05 16.71
CA VAL A 320 15.44 0.85 15.32
C VAL A 320 15.10 -0.55 14.80
N ALA A 321 15.29 -1.56 15.63
CA ALA A 321 15.01 -2.94 15.24
C ALA A 321 13.52 -3.18 14.97
N ALA A 322 12.63 -2.57 15.76
CA ALA A 322 11.20 -2.62 15.53
C ALA A 322 10.82 -1.91 14.21
N ARG A 323 11.50 -0.82 13.89
CA ARG A 323 11.34 -0.13 12.61
C ARG A 323 11.71 -1.02 11.44
N GLU A 324 12.83 -1.74 11.54
CA GLU A 324 13.25 -2.70 10.51
C GLU A 324 12.23 -3.82 10.34
N ALA A 325 11.63 -4.32 11.41
CA ALA A 325 10.64 -5.39 11.36
C ALA A 325 9.27 -4.94 10.85
N SER A 326 8.94 -3.65 10.91
CA SER A 326 7.59 -3.12 10.66
C SER A 326 7.02 -3.46 9.28
N ILE A 327 7.83 -3.39 8.23
CA ILE A 327 7.36 -3.71 6.88
C ILE A 327 7.06 -5.20 6.72
N TYR A 328 7.79 -6.06 7.39
CA TYR A 328 7.53 -7.51 7.38
C TYR A 328 6.25 -7.86 8.13
N THR A 329 5.98 -7.18 9.22
CA THR A 329 4.70 -7.27 9.93
C THR A 329 3.56 -6.88 9.01
N GLY A 330 3.67 -5.72 8.36
CA GLY A 330 2.65 -5.23 7.44
C GLY A 330 2.40 -6.14 6.26
N ILE A 331 3.44 -6.65 5.62
CA ILE A 331 3.26 -7.53 4.46
C ILE A 331 2.67 -8.88 4.85
N THR A 332 3.00 -9.39 6.03
CA THR A 332 2.42 -10.65 6.52
C THR A 332 0.91 -10.49 6.79
N LEU A 333 0.50 -9.39 7.41
CA LEU A 333 -0.92 -9.07 7.58
C LEU A 333 -1.63 -8.98 6.22
N SER A 334 -0.98 -8.35 5.24
CA SER A 334 -1.53 -8.22 3.89
C SER A 334 -1.69 -9.59 3.21
N GLU A 335 -0.71 -10.45 3.32
CA GLU A 335 -0.77 -11.81 2.77
C GLU A 335 -1.87 -12.65 3.41
N TYR A 336 -2.10 -12.47 4.71
CA TYR A 336 -3.16 -13.18 5.41
C TYR A 336 -4.55 -12.84 4.86
N PHE A 337 -4.85 -11.54 4.66
CA PHE A 337 -6.13 -11.13 4.07
C PHE A 337 -6.21 -11.48 2.58
N ARG A 338 -5.10 -11.44 1.87
CA ARG A 338 -5.04 -11.97 0.49
C ARG A 338 -5.49 -13.43 0.44
N ASP A 339 -5.03 -14.24 1.38
CA ASP A 339 -5.37 -15.68 1.43
C ASP A 339 -6.84 -15.95 1.64
N MET A 340 -7.59 -14.99 2.18
CA MET A 340 -9.06 -15.05 2.27
C MET A 340 -9.75 -14.78 0.93
N GLY A 341 -9.01 -14.33 -0.10
CA GLY A 341 -9.55 -13.93 -1.38
C GLY A 341 -9.79 -12.43 -1.52
N TYR A 342 -9.28 -11.62 -0.60
CA TYR A 342 -9.38 -10.16 -0.67
C TYR A 342 -8.27 -9.55 -1.53
N HIS A 343 -8.58 -8.39 -2.12
CA HIS A 343 -7.60 -7.54 -2.77
C HIS A 343 -7.09 -6.53 -1.76
N VAL A 344 -5.83 -6.67 -1.37
CA VAL A 344 -5.21 -5.87 -0.33
C VAL A 344 -4.28 -4.85 -0.94
N SER A 345 -4.34 -3.61 -0.48
CA SER A 345 -3.34 -2.60 -0.76
C SER A 345 -2.53 -2.31 0.49
N MET A 346 -1.23 -2.52 0.41
CA MET A 346 -0.30 -2.19 1.47
C MET A 346 0.42 -0.90 1.11
N MET A 347 0.40 0.06 2.02
CA MET A 347 1.17 1.29 1.89
C MET A 347 2.27 1.32 2.92
N ALA A 348 3.50 1.49 2.47
CA ALA A 348 4.67 1.61 3.33
C ALA A 348 5.22 3.04 3.22
N ASP A 349 5.15 3.79 4.29
CA ASP A 349 5.63 5.16 4.35
C ASP A 349 6.56 5.35 5.55
N SER A 350 7.84 5.40 5.42
CA SER A 350 8.60 5.45 4.18
C SER A 350 9.62 4.30 4.16
N THR A 351 9.84 3.69 3.01
CA THR A 351 10.88 2.66 2.86
C THR A 351 12.29 3.23 3.03
N SER A 352 12.49 4.53 2.83
CA SER A 352 13.75 5.22 3.14
C SER A 352 14.09 5.13 4.62
N ARG A 353 13.13 5.25 5.51
CA ARG A 353 13.34 5.14 6.95
C ARG A 353 13.64 3.70 7.37
N TRP A 354 13.02 2.74 6.72
CA TRP A 354 13.38 1.33 6.88
C TRP A 354 14.82 1.06 6.47
N ALA A 355 15.26 1.62 5.34
CA ALA A 355 16.63 1.49 4.87
C ALA A 355 17.63 2.16 5.83
N GLU A 356 17.28 3.29 6.43
CA GLU A 356 18.08 3.93 7.47
C GLU A 356 18.24 3.02 8.70
N ALA A 357 17.20 2.30 9.07
CA ALA A 357 17.26 1.31 10.15
C ALA A 357 18.24 0.17 9.81
N LEU A 358 18.22 -0.33 8.59
CA LEU A 358 19.20 -1.32 8.11
C LEU A 358 20.62 -0.76 8.17
N ARG A 359 20.81 0.48 7.74
CA ARG A 359 22.13 1.15 7.77
C ARG A 359 22.66 1.26 9.21
N GLU A 360 21.83 1.66 10.15
CA GLU A 360 22.20 1.77 11.56
C GLU A 360 22.58 0.41 12.15
N ILE A 361 21.79 -0.63 11.89
CA ILE A 361 22.05 -1.98 12.37
C ILE A 361 23.36 -2.51 11.76
N SER A 362 23.56 -2.38 10.45
CA SER A 362 24.79 -2.84 9.78
C SER A 362 26.03 -2.07 10.26
N GLY A 363 25.89 -0.80 10.55
CA GLY A 363 26.96 0.02 11.15
C GLY A 363 27.36 -0.48 12.54
N ARG A 364 26.40 -0.88 13.37
CA ARG A 364 26.63 -1.47 14.68
C ARG A 364 27.31 -2.83 14.61
N LEU A 365 27.05 -3.58 13.54
CA LEU A 365 27.68 -4.86 13.27
C LEU A 365 29.09 -4.74 12.67
N ALA A 366 29.53 -3.51 12.38
CA ALA A 366 30.77 -3.22 11.68
C ALA A 366 30.89 -3.93 10.33
N GLU A 367 29.77 -4.11 9.64
CA GLU A 367 29.75 -4.62 8.27
C GLU A 367 30.33 -3.58 7.32
N MET A 368 30.98 -4.04 6.24
CA MET A 368 31.54 -3.15 5.24
C MET A 368 30.43 -2.36 4.54
N PRO A 369 30.46 -1.00 4.62
CA PRO A 369 29.42 -0.20 3.99
C PRO A 369 29.57 -0.16 2.46
N ALA A 370 28.44 -0.11 1.76
CA ALA A 370 28.36 0.21 0.35
C ALA A 370 28.06 1.71 0.16
N ASP A 371 27.39 2.07 -0.92
CA ASP A 371 27.09 3.47 -1.23
C ASP A 371 26.33 4.17 -0.08
N SER A 372 26.79 5.35 0.28
CA SER A 372 26.19 6.19 1.34
C SER A 372 26.04 5.50 2.70
N GLY A 373 26.84 4.48 2.96
CA GLY A 373 26.86 3.75 4.23
C GLY A 373 25.80 2.66 4.34
N TYR A 374 24.99 2.43 3.31
CA TYR A 374 24.01 1.35 3.30
C TYR A 374 24.67 -0.01 3.13
N PRO A 375 24.08 -1.10 3.66
CA PRO A 375 24.64 -2.43 3.44
C PRO A 375 24.51 -2.83 1.96
N ALA A 376 25.45 -3.67 1.49
CA ALA A 376 25.44 -4.16 0.11
C ALA A 376 24.17 -4.96 -0.25
N TYR A 377 23.51 -5.54 0.74
CA TYR A 377 22.28 -6.32 0.55
C TYR A 377 21.00 -5.49 0.53
N LEU A 378 21.09 -4.15 0.56
CA LEU A 378 19.90 -3.29 0.54
C LEU A 378 18.98 -3.58 -0.65
N GLY A 379 19.54 -3.67 -1.85
CA GLY A 379 18.78 -3.96 -3.06
C GLY A 379 18.08 -5.31 -3.01
N ALA A 380 18.79 -6.34 -2.53
CA ALA A 380 18.22 -7.68 -2.40
C ALA A 380 17.08 -7.72 -1.37
N ARG A 381 17.21 -7.00 -0.26
CA ARG A 381 16.15 -6.90 0.77
C ARG A 381 14.92 -6.19 0.26
N LEU A 382 15.09 -5.08 -0.47
CA LEU A 382 13.99 -4.36 -1.11
C LEU A 382 13.29 -5.23 -2.16
N ALA A 383 14.04 -5.92 -3.00
CA ALA A 383 13.49 -6.83 -4.00
C ALA A 383 12.67 -7.95 -3.36
N SER A 384 13.19 -8.57 -2.31
CA SER A 384 12.51 -9.62 -1.56
C SER A 384 11.18 -9.14 -0.96
N PHE A 385 11.15 -7.92 -0.45
CA PHE A 385 9.92 -7.31 0.07
C PHE A 385 8.88 -7.06 -1.04
N TYR A 386 9.28 -6.41 -2.13
CA TYR A 386 8.36 -6.11 -3.22
C TYR A 386 7.87 -7.35 -3.98
N GLU A 387 8.68 -8.41 -4.03
CA GLU A 387 8.28 -9.69 -4.64
C GLU A 387 7.13 -10.39 -3.92
N ARG A 388 6.86 -10.03 -2.67
CA ARG A 388 5.71 -10.54 -1.91
C ARG A 388 4.37 -9.97 -2.41
N ALA A 389 4.39 -8.94 -3.22
CA ALA A 389 3.21 -8.46 -3.93
C ALA A 389 2.87 -9.40 -5.08
N GLY A 390 1.60 -9.45 -5.44
CA GLY A 390 1.14 -10.19 -6.60
C GLY A 390 -0.33 -10.56 -6.50
N ARG A 391 -0.89 -10.93 -7.63
CA ARG A 391 -2.19 -11.57 -7.71
C ARG A 391 -1.96 -13.07 -7.72
N VAL A 392 -2.67 -13.78 -6.88
CA VAL A 392 -2.42 -15.20 -6.64
C VAL A 392 -3.72 -16.00 -6.62
N LYS A 393 -3.59 -17.28 -6.93
CA LYS A 393 -4.60 -18.29 -6.61
C LYS A 393 -4.30 -18.77 -5.20
N CYS A 394 -5.22 -18.54 -4.28
CA CYS A 394 -5.03 -18.85 -2.87
C CYS A 394 -4.93 -20.36 -2.62
N LEU A 395 -4.23 -20.71 -1.55
CA LEU A 395 -4.10 -22.09 -1.12
C LEU A 395 -5.42 -22.59 -0.52
N GLY A 396 -5.76 -23.84 -0.79
CA GLY A 396 -6.91 -24.53 -0.19
C GLY A 396 -8.25 -24.26 -0.87
N ASN A 397 -9.31 -24.76 -0.25
CA ASN A 397 -10.68 -24.70 -0.74
C ASN A 397 -11.53 -23.73 0.12
N PRO A 398 -12.56 -23.08 -0.44
CA PRO A 398 -12.93 -23.06 -1.85
C PRO A 398 -11.88 -22.34 -2.71
N GLU A 399 -11.87 -22.62 -4.01
CA GLU A 399 -10.97 -21.95 -4.96
C GLU A 399 -11.27 -20.47 -4.99
N ARG A 400 -10.23 -19.65 -4.82
CA ARG A 400 -10.35 -18.20 -4.76
C ARG A 400 -9.06 -17.52 -5.16
N GLU A 401 -9.18 -16.28 -5.57
CA GLU A 401 -8.07 -15.42 -5.94
C GLU A 401 -7.99 -14.24 -4.99
N GLY A 402 -6.78 -13.79 -4.69
CA GLY A 402 -6.53 -12.60 -3.92
C GLY A 402 -5.31 -11.86 -4.45
N SER A 403 -5.08 -10.65 -3.96
CA SER A 403 -3.92 -9.88 -4.39
C SER A 403 -3.36 -9.02 -3.25
N VAL A 404 -2.05 -8.76 -3.31
CA VAL A 404 -1.38 -7.75 -2.50
C VAL A 404 -0.72 -6.77 -3.45
N SER A 405 -1.13 -5.52 -3.37
CA SER A 405 -0.49 -4.40 -4.07
C SER A 405 0.35 -3.62 -3.06
N ILE A 406 1.59 -3.33 -3.40
CA ILE A 406 2.50 -2.58 -2.53
C ILE A 406 2.73 -1.19 -3.11
N VAL A 407 2.44 -0.17 -2.33
CA VAL A 407 2.76 1.22 -2.64
C VAL A 407 3.79 1.69 -1.61
N GLY A 408 5.03 1.86 -2.06
CA GLY A 408 6.13 2.28 -1.20
C GLY A 408 6.44 3.76 -1.39
N ALA A 409 6.32 4.53 -0.33
CA ALA A 409 6.75 5.92 -0.34
C ALA A 409 8.26 5.97 -0.10
N VAL A 410 8.94 6.81 -0.86
CA VAL A 410 10.38 7.03 -0.76
C VAL A 410 10.63 8.51 -0.54
N SER A 411 11.52 8.85 0.38
CA SER A 411 11.86 10.23 0.71
C SER A 411 13.33 10.49 0.35
N PRO A 412 13.64 10.77 -0.93
CA PRO A 412 15.02 11.01 -1.32
C PRO A 412 15.55 12.30 -0.70
N PRO A 413 16.75 12.28 -0.09
CA PRO A 413 17.34 13.48 0.49
C PRO A 413 17.52 14.58 -0.56
N GLY A 414 17.01 15.77 -0.27
CA GLY A 414 17.12 16.91 -1.19
C GLY A 414 16.36 16.75 -2.50
N GLY A 415 15.50 15.72 -2.62
CA GLY A 415 14.79 15.42 -3.87
C GLY A 415 15.65 14.72 -4.93
N ASP A 416 16.82 14.23 -4.56
CA ASP A 416 17.75 13.57 -5.49
C ASP A 416 17.40 12.09 -5.66
N PHE A 417 16.91 11.73 -6.85
CA PHE A 417 16.54 10.36 -7.17
C PHE A 417 17.74 9.42 -7.43
N SER A 418 18.95 9.92 -7.40
CA SER A 418 20.17 9.09 -7.45
C SER A 418 20.54 8.49 -6.09
N ASP A 419 19.85 8.87 -5.02
CA ASP A 419 19.95 8.26 -3.70
C ASP A 419 19.87 6.73 -3.79
N PRO A 420 20.73 5.96 -3.08
CA PRO A 420 20.78 4.50 -3.22
C PRO A 420 19.45 3.79 -2.98
N VAL A 421 18.66 4.24 -2.00
CA VAL A 421 17.35 3.63 -1.71
C VAL A 421 16.37 3.88 -2.84
N THR A 422 16.29 5.12 -3.31
CA THR A 422 15.41 5.51 -4.41
C THR A 422 15.80 4.79 -5.70
N SER A 423 17.08 4.80 -6.03
CA SER A 423 17.60 4.12 -7.23
C SER A 423 17.33 2.62 -7.21
N ALA A 424 17.59 1.95 -6.08
CA ALA A 424 17.29 0.53 -5.93
C ALA A 424 15.79 0.25 -6.06
N THR A 425 14.95 1.07 -5.46
CA THR A 425 13.49 0.93 -5.52
C THR A 425 12.99 1.08 -6.96
N LEU A 426 13.46 2.09 -7.70
CA LEU A 426 13.08 2.31 -9.10
C LEU A 426 13.46 1.15 -10.01
N GLY A 427 14.54 0.44 -9.70
CA GLY A 427 14.94 -0.77 -10.44
C GLY A 427 14.05 -1.99 -10.18
N ILE A 428 13.25 -1.98 -9.13
CA ILE A 428 12.45 -3.12 -8.68
C ILE A 428 10.96 -2.93 -9.01
N VAL A 429 10.40 -1.74 -8.72
CA VAL A 429 8.97 -1.47 -8.90
C VAL A 429 8.61 -1.31 -10.38
N GLN A 430 7.34 -1.59 -10.70
CA GLN A 430 6.84 -1.48 -12.06
C GLN A 430 6.18 -0.13 -12.36
N VAL A 431 5.78 0.61 -11.32
CA VAL A 431 5.12 1.90 -11.45
C VAL A 431 5.86 2.94 -10.62
N PHE A 432 6.06 4.10 -11.22
CA PHE A 432 6.73 5.24 -10.59
C PHE A 432 5.82 6.45 -10.66
N TRP A 433 5.37 6.94 -9.50
CA TRP A 433 4.61 8.18 -9.36
C TRP A 433 5.50 9.25 -8.75
N GLY A 434 6.28 9.91 -9.58
CA GLY A 434 7.24 10.93 -9.13
C GLY A 434 6.55 12.21 -8.68
N LEU A 435 6.65 12.56 -7.40
CA LEU A 435 6.12 13.81 -6.88
C LEU A 435 7.11 14.96 -7.13
N ASP A 436 6.58 16.08 -7.62
CA ASP A 436 7.36 17.25 -8.01
C ASP A 436 7.08 18.42 -7.07
N LYS A 437 8.12 18.90 -6.43
CA LYS A 437 8.05 20.06 -5.53
C LYS A 437 7.57 21.34 -6.25
N LYS A 438 7.97 21.54 -7.51
CA LYS A 438 7.56 22.68 -8.31
C LYS A 438 6.06 22.71 -8.56
N LEU A 439 5.46 21.54 -8.85
CA LEU A 439 4.01 21.43 -9.01
C LEU A 439 3.29 21.72 -7.68
N ALA A 440 3.79 21.21 -6.58
CA ALA A 440 3.24 21.47 -5.25
C ALA A 440 3.31 22.96 -4.89
N GLN A 441 4.40 23.64 -5.21
CA GLN A 441 4.56 25.08 -5.00
C GLN A 441 3.56 25.91 -5.81
N ARG A 442 3.18 25.44 -7.01
CA ARG A 442 2.15 26.05 -7.85
C ARG A 442 0.73 25.65 -7.46
N LYS A 443 0.56 24.91 -6.37
CA LYS A 443 -0.73 24.39 -5.91
C LYS A 443 -1.39 23.40 -6.89
N HIS A 444 -0.59 22.77 -7.75
CA HIS A 444 -1.06 21.72 -8.63
C HIS A 444 -1.00 20.37 -7.90
N PHE A 445 -2.15 19.84 -7.52
CA PHE A 445 -2.29 18.56 -6.81
C PHE A 445 -3.22 17.61 -7.57
N PRO A 446 -2.94 16.30 -7.64
CA PRO A 446 -1.73 15.64 -7.17
C PRO A 446 -0.48 16.15 -7.88
N SER A 447 0.61 16.34 -7.16
CA SER A 447 1.84 16.89 -7.72
C SER A 447 2.69 15.85 -8.45
N VAL A 448 2.04 14.95 -9.16
CA VAL A 448 2.69 13.89 -9.94
C VAL A 448 3.24 14.46 -11.24
N ASN A 449 4.54 14.34 -11.44
CA ASN A 449 5.19 14.81 -12.66
C ASN A 449 4.95 13.81 -13.80
N TRP A 450 4.15 14.25 -14.79
CA TRP A 450 3.75 13.40 -15.92
C TRP A 450 4.85 13.14 -16.93
N LEU A 451 5.97 13.87 -16.88
CA LEU A 451 7.11 13.66 -17.79
C LEU A 451 8.07 12.60 -17.28
N ILE A 452 8.22 12.46 -15.96
CA ILE A 452 9.16 11.52 -15.35
C ILE A 452 8.49 10.24 -14.84
N SER A 453 7.20 10.28 -14.55
CA SER A 453 6.45 9.12 -14.06
C SER A 453 6.23 8.09 -15.15
N TYR A 454 6.11 6.82 -14.78
CA TYR A 454 5.85 5.75 -15.73
C TYR A 454 5.06 4.60 -15.08
N SER A 455 4.48 3.76 -15.93
CA SER A 455 3.88 2.49 -15.55
C SER A 455 4.26 1.44 -16.59
N LYS A 456 4.81 0.33 -16.12
CA LYS A 456 5.14 -0.83 -16.98
C LYS A 456 3.95 -1.78 -17.17
N TYR A 457 2.81 -1.48 -16.53
CA TYR A 457 1.60 -2.31 -16.63
C TYR A 457 0.66 -1.91 -17.76
N THR A 458 0.99 -0.91 -18.56
CA THR A 458 0.11 -0.42 -19.62
C THR A 458 -0.31 -1.52 -20.59
N ARG A 459 0.62 -2.36 -21.02
CA ARG A 459 0.33 -3.48 -21.92
C ARG A 459 -0.52 -4.56 -21.27
N ALA A 460 -0.27 -4.87 -20.01
CA ALA A 460 -1.04 -5.87 -19.26
C ALA A 460 -2.51 -5.45 -19.09
N LEU A 461 -2.77 -4.14 -19.09
CA LEU A 461 -4.12 -3.58 -18.93
C LEU A 461 -4.83 -3.33 -20.26
N ASP A 462 -4.16 -3.41 -21.39
CA ASP A 462 -4.77 -3.13 -22.70
C ASP A 462 -6.01 -4.00 -22.97
N GLU A 463 -5.95 -5.28 -22.65
CA GLU A 463 -7.08 -6.18 -22.80
C GLU A 463 -8.27 -5.75 -21.94
N TYR A 464 -8.03 -5.33 -20.69
CA TYR A 464 -9.08 -4.81 -19.82
C TYR A 464 -9.72 -3.56 -20.41
N TYR A 465 -8.93 -2.61 -20.88
CA TYR A 465 -9.45 -1.38 -21.47
C TYR A 465 -10.18 -1.63 -22.79
N ASP A 466 -9.68 -2.51 -23.63
CA ASP A 466 -10.34 -2.88 -24.89
C ASP A 466 -11.73 -3.50 -24.64
N LYS A 467 -11.89 -4.20 -23.53
CA LYS A 467 -13.14 -4.86 -23.16
C LYS A 467 -14.14 -3.91 -22.49
N HIS A 468 -13.66 -2.97 -21.68
CA HIS A 468 -14.52 -2.10 -20.86
C HIS A 468 -14.54 -0.65 -21.33
N PHE A 469 -13.45 -0.16 -21.93
CA PHE A 469 -13.27 1.24 -22.37
C PHE A 469 -12.49 1.26 -23.68
N THR A 470 -13.12 0.83 -24.76
CA THR A 470 -12.48 0.59 -26.06
C THR A 470 -11.72 1.78 -26.63
N GLU A 471 -12.15 3.00 -26.34
CA GLU A 471 -11.56 4.23 -26.84
C GLU A 471 -10.40 4.78 -26.00
N PHE A 472 -10.17 4.21 -24.81
CA PHE A 472 -9.30 4.83 -23.81
C PHE A 472 -7.81 4.82 -24.18
N VAL A 473 -7.29 3.70 -24.69
CA VAL A 473 -5.84 3.57 -24.98
C VAL A 473 -5.36 4.61 -26.01
N PRO A 474 -6.05 4.83 -27.13
CA PRO A 474 -5.70 5.91 -28.06
C PRO A 474 -5.75 7.30 -27.42
N LEU A 475 -6.74 7.56 -26.57
CA LEU A 475 -6.89 8.83 -25.87
C LEU A 475 -5.71 9.12 -24.93
N ARG A 476 -5.30 8.12 -24.16
CA ARG A 476 -4.13 8.23 -23.28
C ARG A 476 -2.86 8.51 -24.06
N THR A 477 -2.64 7.80 -25.14
CA THR A 477 -1.48 7.97 -26.01
C THR A 477 -1.44 9.41 -26.56
N LYS A 478 -2.58 9.91 -27.02
CA LYS A 478 -2.69 11.26 -27.55
C LYS A 478 -2.45 12.33 -26.47
N ALA A 479 -2.98 12.12 -25.29
CA ALA A 479 -2.77 13.05 -24.16
C ALA A 479 -1.28 13.13 -23.78
N LYS A 480 -0.58 12.02 -23.73
CA LYS A 480 0.87 12.00 -23.46
C LYS A 480 1.67 12.70 -24.56
N GLU A 481 1.30 12.51 -25.82
CA GLU A 481 1.93 13.21 -26.96
C GLU A 481 1.73 14.73 -26.86
N ILE A 482 0.53 15.18 -26.54
CA ILE A 482 0.22 16.61 -26.37
C ILE A 482 1.06 17.23 -25.25
N LEU A 483 1.17 16.55 -24.11
CA LEU A 483 1.95 17.03 -22.98
C LEU A 483 3.45 17.08 -23.31
N GLN A 484 3.96 16.12 -24.07
CA GLN A 484 5.36 16.09 -24.50
C GLN A 484 5.63 17.20 -25.52
N GLU A 485 4.75 17.41 -26.48
CA GLU A 485 4.88 18.51 -27.47
C GLU A 485 4.86 19.87 -26.79
N GLU A 486 4.04 20.06 -25.77
CA GLU A 486 4.04 21.29 -24.98
C GLU A 486 5.40 21.57 -24.37
N GLU A 487 6.03 20.53 -23.77
CA GLU A 487 7.37 20.69 -23.19
C GLU A 487 8.40 21.08 -24.23
N ASP A 488 8.36 20.47 -25.40
CA ASP A 488 9.25 20.78 -26.51
C ASP A 488 9.02 22.21 -27.02
N LEU A 489 7.75 22.64 -27.11
CA LEU A 489 7.39 24.00 -27.53
C LEU A 489 7.71 25.08 -26.49
N ALA A 490 7.76 24.72 -25.21
CA ALA A 490 8.06 25.66 -24.14
C ALA A 490 9.41 26.34 -24.30
N GLU A 491 10.42 25.62 -24.78
CA GLU A 491 11.74 26.17 -25.08
C GLU A 491 11.67 27.19 -26.22
N ILE A 492 10.90 26.91 -27.26
CA ILE A 492 10.71 27.80 -28.40
C ILE A 492 9.98 29.08 -27.98
N VAL A 493 8.96 28.96 -27.12
CA VAL A 493 8.23 30.08 -26.57
C VAL A 493 9.13 31.03 -25.78
N GLN A 494 10.04 30.49 -25.00
CA GLN A 494 11.02 31.31 -24.26
C GLN A 494 11.97 32.09 -25.16
N LEU A 495 12.30 31.55 -26.32
CA LEU A 495 13.24 32.17 -27.26
C LEU A 495 12.58 33.22 -28.18
N VAL A 496 11.42 32.88 -28.75
CA VAL A 496 10.79 33.72 -29.83
C VAL A 496 9.41 34.22 -29.49
N GLY A 497 8.85 33.82 -28.35
CA GLY A 497 7.51 34.20 -27.94
C GLY A 497 6.40 33.36 -28.58
N LYS A 498 5.23 33.40 -27.94
CA LYS A 498 4.06 32.59 -28.31
C LYS A 498 3.45 33.02 -29.67
N ALA A 499 3.52 34.31 -30.00
CA ALA A 499 2.95 34.84 -31.22
C ALA A 499 3.60 34.31 -32.51
N SER A 500 4.85 33.86 -32.42
CA SER A 500 5.63 33.36 -33.59
C SER A 500 5.32 31.89 -33.92
N LEU A 501 4.52 31.21 -33.11
CA LEU A 501 4.20 29.80 -33.34
C LEU A 501 3.18 29.62 -34.45
N ALA A 502 3.23 28.46 -35.11
CA ALA A 502 2.15 28.05 -36.02
C ALA A 502 0.83 27.92 -35.26
N GLU A 503 -0.29 28.09 -35.94
CA GLU A 503 -1.61 27.99 -35.30
C GLU A 503 -1.87 26.60 -34.71
N THR A 504 -1.38 25.53 -35.34
CA THR A 504 -1.47 24.16 -34.79
C THR A 504 -0.71 24.02 -33.47
N ASP A 505 0.45 24.67 -33.35
CA ASP A 505 1.25 24.66 -32.12
C ASP A 505 0.57 25.47 -30.99
N LYS A 506 -0.10 26.57 -31.33
CA LYS A 506 -0.89 27.32 -30.36
C LYS A 506 -2.03 26.49 -29.79
N ILE A 507 -2.70 25.70 -30.63
CA ILE A 507 -3.75 24.77 -30.21
C ILE A 507 -3.18 23.70 -29.27
N THR A 508 -2.03 23.13 -29.60
CA THR A 508 -1.34 22.16 -28.75
C THR A 508 -1.04 22.74 -27.38
N LEU A 509 -0.53 23.96 -27.29
CA LEU A 509 -0.26 24.63 -26.01
C LEU A 509 -1.54 24.88 -25.19
N GLU A 510 -2.61 25.29 -25.81
CA GLU A 510 -3.86 25.58 -25.13
C GLU A 510 -4.57 24.30 -24.64
N VAL A 511 -4.57 23.26 -25.43
CA VAL A 511 -5.15 21.97 -25.02
C VAL A 511 -4.29 21.32 -23.95
N ALA A 512 -2.95 21.42 -24.03
CA ALA A 512 -2.07 20.94 -22.97
C ALA A 512 -2.35 21.67 -21.65
N LYS A 513 -2.57 22.97 -21.69
CA LYS A 513 -2.97 23.75 -20.51
C LYS A 513 -4.30 23.29 -19.94
N LEU A 514 -5.28 23.03 -20.81
CA LEU A 514 -6.58 22.50 -20.41
C LEU A 514 -6.44 21.15 -19.71
N ILE A 515 -5.65 20.25 -20.26
CA ILE A 515 -5.39 18.92 -19.67
C ILE A 515 -4.71 19.07 -18.31
N LYS A 516 -3.69 19.91 -18.20
CA LYS A 516 -2.96 20.10 -16.94
C LYS A 516 -3.85 20.70 -15.84
N ASP A 517 -4.59 21.74 -16.15
CA ASP A 517 -5.35 22.52 -15.16
C ASP A 517 -6.69 21.89 -14.79
N ASP A 518 -7.35 21.22 -15.73
CA ASP A 518 -8.74 20.76 -15.56
C ASP A 518 -8.91 19.24 -15.62
N PHE A 519 -7.86 18.50 -15.94
CA PHE A 519 -7.89 17.05 -15.94
C PHE A 519 -6.87 16.46 -14.96
N LEU A 520 -5.60 16.84 -15.06
CA LEU A 520 -4.55 16.31 -14.18
C LEU A 520 -4.63 16.90 -12.78
N GLN A 521 -4.95 18.19 -12.67
CA GLN A 521 -5.20 18.78 -11.37
C GLN A 521 -6.56 18.32 -10.86
N GLN A 522 -6.59 17.90 -9.60
CA GLN A 522 -7.78 17.35 -8.99
C GLN A 522 -7.86 17.78 -7.53
N ASN A 523 -9.04 18.30 -7.14
CA ASN A 523 -9.25 18.75 -5.77
C ASN A 523 -9.71 17.60 -4.89
N GLY A 524 -8.88 17.19 -3.93
CA GLY A 524 -9.17 16.10 -3.01
C GLY A 524 -10.19 16.41 -1.91
N TYR A 525 -10.62 17.68 -1.79
CA TYR A 525 -11.50 18.10 -0.71
C TYR A 525 -12.95 18.34 -1.13
N THR A 526 -13.21 18.50 -2.43
CA THR A 526 -14.56 18.78 -2.93
C THR A 526 -15.30 17.48 -3.28
N PRO A 527 -16.60 17.37 -2.95
CA PRO A 527 -17.37 16.15 -3.23
C PRO A 527 -17.40 15.72 -4.69
N TYR A 528 -17.39 16.66 -5.61
CA TYR A 528 -17.44 16.37 -7.04
C TYR A 528 -16.11 15.91 -7.63
N ASP A 529 -14.97 16.24 -7.02
CA ASP A 529 -13.64 16.00 -7.60
C ASP A 529 -12.69 15.16 -6.74
N ARG A 530 -13.04 14.89 -5.48
CA ARG A 530 -12.19 14.09 -4.57
C ARG A 530 -11.97 12.66 -5.05
N PHE A 531 -12.96 12.10 -5.74
CA PHE A 531 -12.92 10.80 -6.37
C PHE A 531 -13.48 10.91 -7.78
N CYS A 532 -12.70 10.51 -8.77
CA CYS A 532 -13.12 10.49 -10.16
C CYS A 532 -13.26 9.06 -10.64
N PRO A 533 -14.49 8.56 -10.84
CA PRO A 533 -14.70 7.23 -11.42
C PRO A 533 -14.06 7.14 -12.80
N PHE A 534 -13.63 5.98 -13.20
CA PHE A 534 -12.91 5.81 -14.46
C PHE A 534 -13.74 6.21 -15.68
N TYR A 535 -15.07 5.96 -15.67
CA TYR A 535 -15.94 6.41 -16.75
C TYR A 535 -15.92 7.95 -16.93
N LYS A 536 -15.87 8.70 -15.81
CA LYS A 536 -15.75 10.16 -15.83
C LYS A 536 -14.39 10.59 -16.39
N THR A 537 -13.33 9.93 -15.95
CA THR A 537 -11.96 10.15 -16.43
C THR A 537 -11.89 9.98 -17.96
N VAL A 538 -12.42 8.88 -18.47
CA VAL A 538 -12.45 8.60 -19.91
C VAL A 538 -13.30 9.63 -20.66
N GLY A 539 -14.45 9.97 -20.13
CA GLY A 539 -15.35 10.95 -20.74
C GLY A 539 -14.74 12.35 -20.83
N MET A 540 -14.11 12.80 -19.78
CA MET A 540 -13.40 14.09 -19.76
C MET A 540 -12.27 14.13 -20.78
N LEU A 541 -11.44 13.09 -20.78
CA LEU A 541 -10.30 13.00 -21.70
C LEU A 541 -10.77 12.92 -23.15
N SER A 542 -11.82 12.14 -23.41
CA SER A 542 -12.42 12.00 -24.74
C SER A 542 -12.82 13.35 -25.32
N ASN A 543 -13.51 14.19 -24.54
CA ASN A 543 -13.94 15.51 -24.99
C ASN A 543 -12.77 16.48 -25.18
N MET A 544 -11.76 16.44 -24.34
CA MET A 544 -10.58 17.29 -24.47
C MET A 544 -9.78 16.94 -25.74
N ILE A 545 -9.59 15.66 -26.00
CA ILE A 545 -8.88 15.19 -27.20
C ILE A 545 -9.72 15.44 -28.46
N ALA A 546 -11.04 15.26 -28.39
CA ALA A 546 -11.94 15.59 -29.50
C ALA A 546 -11.84 17.07 -29.88
N PHE A 547 -11.82 17.96 -28.89
CA PHE A 547 -11.60 19.39 -29.13
C PHE A 547 -10.25 19.65 -29.81
N TYR A 548 -9.19 19.02 -29.35
CA TYR A 548 -7.87 19.13 -29.96
C TYR A 548 -7.88 18.69 -31.45
N ASP A 549 -8.47 17.54 -31.73
CA ASP A 549 -8.52 17.01 -33.10
C ASP A 549 -9.37 17.90 -34.01
N MET A 550 -10.51 18.35 -33.55
CA MET A 550 -11.40 19.22 -34.32
C MET A 550 -10.79 20.62 -34.57
N ALA A 551 -10.12 21.18 -33.57
CA ALA A 551 -9.45 22.46 -33.68
C ALA A 551 -8.30 22.42 -34.69
N ARG A 552 -7.46 21.40 -34.60
CA ARG A 552 -6.35 21.18 -35.55
C ARG A 552 -6.85 20.96 -36.96
N ARG A 553 -7.89 20.17 -37.13
CA ARG A 553 -8.50 19.92 -38.43
C ARG A 553 -9.06 21.19 -39.05
N ALA A 554 -9.76 22.01 -38.26
CA ALA A 554 -10.30 23.28 -38.73
C ALA A 554 -9.19 24.24 -39.22
N VAL A 555 -8.10 24.33 -38.48
CA VAL A 555 -6.93 25.12 -38.85
C VAL A 555 -6.25 24.59 -40.12
N GLU A 556 -6.02 23.28 -40.18
CA GLU A 556 -5.31 22.66 -41.30
C GLU A 556 -6.13 22.70 -42.63
N THR A 557 -7.43 22.45 -42.56
CA THR A 557 -8.30 22.45 -43.76
C THR A 557 -8.54 23.85 -44.33
N THR A 558 -8.45 24.90 -43.50
CA THR A 558 -8.68 26.29 -43.93
C THR A 558 -7.37 27.05 -44.15
N ALA A 559 -6.22 26.45 -43.96
CA ALA A 559 -4.90 27.10 -44.02
C ALA A 559 -4.64 27.81 -45.36
N GLN A 560 -5.18 27.30 -46.48
CA GLN A 560 -5.00 27.83 -47.83
C GLN A 560 -6.20 28.63 -48.30
N SER A 561 -7.26 28.81 -47.47
CA SER A 561 -8.44 29.58 -47.86
C SER A 561 -8.31 31.05 -47.43
N ASP A 562 -9.13 31.89 -48.03
CA ASP A 562 -9.22 33.32 -47.64
C ASP A 562 -9.79 33.50 -46.23
N ASN A 563 -10.58 32.56 -45.77
CA ASN A 563 -11.17 32.55 -44.44
C ASN A 563 -10.43 31.58 -43.51
N LYS A 564 -9.16 31.86 -43.26
CA LYS A 564 -8.35 31.04 -42.35
C LYS A 564 -8.92 31.05 -40.92
N ILE A 565 -9.05 29.88 -40.35
CA ILE A 565 -9.38 29.72 -38.94
C ILE A 565 -8.09 29.74 -38.14
N THR A 566 -8.02 30.65 -37.17
CA THR A 566 -6.89 30.77 -36.24
C THR A 566 -7.35 30.43 -34.84
N TRP A 567 -6.41 30.19 -33.92
CA TRP A 567 -6.75 29.97 -32.51
C TRP A 567 -7.55 31.11 -31.91
N SER A 568 -7.24 32.35 -32.27
CA SER A 568 -7.99 33.54 -31.81
C SER A 568 -9.47 33.49 -32.20
N ILE A 569 -9.74 33.04 -33.43
CA ILE A 569 -11.12 32.88 -33.95
C ILE A 569 -11.85 31.78 -33.18
N ILE A 570 -11.20 30.64 -32.96
CA ILE A 570 -11.75 29.52 -32.19
C ILE A 570 -12.08 29.96 -30.77
N ARG A 571 -11.15 30.64 -30.10
CA ARG A 571 -11.34 31.12 -28.73
C ARG A 571 -12.50 32.10 -28.62
N GLU A 572 -12.63 33.01 -29.53
CA GLU A 572 -13.72 34.02 -29.52
C GLU A 572 -15.09 33.39 -29.78
N ASN A 573 -15.17 32.47 -30.75
CA ASN A 573 -16.45 31.89 -31.17
C ASN A 573 -16.88 30.70 -30.32
N MET A 574 -15.95 30.04 -29.63
CA MET A 574 -16.19 28.83 -28.84
C MET A 574 -15.93 29.00 -27.35
N ASN A 575 -16.06 30.21 -26.85
CA ASN A 575 -15.82 30.53 -25.45
C ASN A 575 -16.71 29.67 -24.51
N GLU A 576 -17.96 29.48 -24.88
CA GLU A 576 -18.90 28.65 -24.13
C GLU A 576 -18.47 27.16 -24.11
N ILE A 577 -18.03 26.65 -25.24
CA ILE A 577 -17.52 25.27 -25.35
C ILE A 577 -16.28 25.07 -24.48
N LEU A 578 -15.35 26.02 -24.51
CA LEU A 578 -14.15 25.99 -23.66
C LEU A 578 -14.51 26.01 -22.18
N TYR A 579 -15.47 26.85 -21.80
CA TYR A 579 -15.96 26.91 -20.42
C TYR A 579 -16.57 25.57 -19.99
N ARG A 580 -17.36 24.94 -20.83
CA ARG A 580 -17.96 23.63 -20.55
C ARG A 580 -16.91 22.54 -20.45
N LEU A 581 -15.83 22.59 -21.24
CA LEU A 581 -14.71 21.67 -21.13
C LEU A 581 -14.00 21.81 -19.77
N THR A 582 -13.78 23.04 -19.32
CA THR A 582 -13.17 23.27 -17.99
C THR A 582 -14.09 22.88 -16.85
N SER A 583 -15.40 22.85 -17.08
CA SER A 583 -16.42 22.57 -16.07
C SER A 583 -16.81 21.09 -15.97
N MET A 584 -16.28 20.22 -16.83
CA MET A 584 -16.58 18.78 -16.78
C MET A 584 -16.26 18.16 -15.42
N LYS A 585 -15.21 18.61 -14.77
CA LYS A 585 -14.77 18.14 -13.45
C LYS A 585 -15.79 18.38 -12.34
N PHE A 586 -16.69 19.35 -12.50
CA PHE A 586 -17.68 19.72 -11.49
C PHE A 586 -18.88 18.77 -11.43
N LYS A 587 -18.98 17.81 -12.34
CA LYS A 587 -20.03 16.79 -12.28
C LYS A 587 -19.80 15.88 -11.09
N ASP A 588 -20.80 15.74 -10.23
CA ASP A 588 -20.71 14.93 -9.01
C ASP A 588 -21.14 13.50 -9.29
N PRO A 589 -20.24 12.50 -9.16
CA PRO A 589 -20.58 11.11 -9.42
C PRO A 589 -21.69 10.56 -8.52
N VAL A 590 -21.80 11.08 -7.31
CA VAL A 590 -22.81 10.60 -6.33
C VAL A 590 -24.16 11.25 -6.60
N LYS A 591 -24.22 12.57 -6.80
CA LYS A 591 -25.47 13.31 -7.02
C LYS A 591 -26.04 13.11 -8.41
N ASP A 592 -25.19 13.21 -9.42
CA ASP A 592 -25.63 13.17 -10.82
C ASP A 592 -25.79 11.74 -11.34
N GLY A 593 -24.93 10.84 -10.92
CA GLY A 593 -24.92 9.44 -11.37
C GLY A 593 -24.24 9.26 -12.72
N GLU A 594 -23.83 8.02 -12.99
CA GLU A 594 -23.07 7.64 -14.20
C GLU A 594 -23.82 7.96 -15.50
N ALA A 595 -25.12 7.61 -15.59
CA ALA A 595 -25.91 7.79 -16.79
C ALA A 595 -26.05 9.27 -17.18
N LYS A 596 -26.30 10.13 -16.21
CA LYS A 596 -26.43 11.57 -16.44
C LYS A 596 -25.10 12.21 -16.86
N ILE A 597 -24.01 11.85 -16.19
CA ILE A 597 -22.68 12.40 -16.53
C ILE A 597 -22.28 11.98 -17.93
N LYS A 598 -22.48 10.71 -18.30
CA LYS A 598 -22.22 10.23 -19.67
C LYS A 598 -23.08 10.96 -20.71
N ALA A 599 -24.36 11.20 -20.40
CA ALA A 599 -25.28 11.93 -21.28
C ALA A 599 -24.83 13.40 -21.45
N ASP A 600 -24.45 14.07 -20.37
CA ASP A 600 -23.96 15.45 -20.41
C ASP A 600 -22.68 15.59 -21.24
N TYR A 601 -21.77 14.64 -21.12
CA TYR A 601 -20.53 14.62 -21.91
C TYR A 601 -20.79 14.32 -23.39
N ALA A 602 -21.71 13.44 -23.70
CA ALA A 602 -22.13 13.17 -25.08
C ALA A 602 -22.78 14.40 -25.72
N GLN A 603 -23.59 15.15 -24.96
CA GLN A 603 -24.20 16.40 -25.43
C GLN A 603 -23.16 17.47 -25.70
N LEU A 604 -22.16 17.60 -24.83
CA LEU A 604 -21.03 18.50 -25.04
C LEU A 604 -20.26 18.17 -26.33
N PHE A 605 -20.01 16.88 -26.57
CA PHE A 605 -19.35 16.40 -27.79
C PHE A 605 -20.15 16.81 -29.06
N GLU A 606 -21.45 16.58 -29.04
CA GLU A 606 -22.34 16.94 -30.15
C GLU A 606 -22.37 18.43 -30.37
N ASP A 607 -22.51 19.22 -29.33
CA ASP A 607 -22.51 20.69 -29.40
C ASP A 607 -21.17 21.22 -29.94
N MET A 608 -20.09 20.58 -29.56
CA MET A 608 -18.74 20.89 -30.03
C MET A 608 -18.58 20.62 -31.54
N GLN A 609 -19.10 19.49 -32.01
CA GLN A 609 -19.11 19.17 -33.44
C GLN A 609 -19.92 20.21 -34.24
N ASN A 610 -21.08 20.58 -33.74
CA ASN A 610 -21.95 21.56 -34.40
C ASN A 610 -21.31 22.95 -34.41
N ALA A 611 -20.62 23.33 -33.35
CA ALA A 611 -19.92 24.59 -33.25
C ALA A 611 -18.77 24.68 -34.27
N PHE A 612 -18.00 23.62 -34.45
CA PHE A 612 -16.93 23.61 -35.45
C PHE A 612 -17.46 23.59 -36.88
N ARG A 613 -18.57 22.88 -37.14
CA ARG A 613 -19.23 22.95 -38.46
C ARG A 613 -19.69 24.35 -38.80
N SER A 614 -20.31 25.05 -37.84
CA SER A 614 -20.73 26.44 -38.03
C SER A 614 -19.58 27.39 -38.27
N LEU A 615 -18.42 27.09 -37.66
CA LEU A 615 -17.23 27.91 -37.83
C LEU A 615 -16.57 27.71 -39.20
N GLU A 616 -16.62 26.49 -39.74
CA GLU A 616 -16.08 26.16 -41.07
C GLU A 616 -16.97 26.64 -42.23
N ASP A 617 -18.28 26.76 -41.99
CA ASP A 617 -19.25 27.32 -42.95
C ASP A 617 -19.16 28.87 -42.96
#